data_191fd77ced76dfd9c6295c7f8dd00ee3
#
_entry.id   191fd77ced76dfd9c6295c7f8dd00ee3
#
_cell.length_a   1.000
_cell.length_b   1.000
_cell.length_c   1.000
_cell.angle_alpha   90.00
_cell.angle_beta   90.00
_cell.angle_gamma   90.00
#
_symmetry.space_group_name_H-M   'P 1'
#
loop_
_entity.id
_entity.type
_entity.pdbx_description
1 polymer ?
#
loop_
_entity_poly.entity_id
_entity_poly.type
_entity_poly.pdbx_seq_one_letter_code
_entity_poly.pdbx_strand_id
1 'polypeptide(L)'
;MTTVRFTKQDLARFSAASHDRNPLHISEEYARITPYAEPVVFGLLGLLAGLGQLPERPNRRLQHITVEFRNPLSVAVPYRLDILESSTDNVRLKLYDTTRLMMTATVAFVPGQDTTESMLFPETCCAAEAADRKKDTLVTGTRVTGTYAPRTEYFAQVVDRWRLSGKGATPHQIAAMMWASYIVGMHLPGKRAVFWRLTLDFHETAAHREGPFFFDAAVEELDERYDLLRSVGTLSSGSLPYATAHMSAFVRQDSPEPSLRRIADLLPESEHLKGKLALVIGGSRGLGAAITQALASQGCSVLLTYLQSTAEAERIRASLGHRSALVELMQGNAADIQWCLSVRETILKQYGGLDVLVCNASPPIRPLAFEPEKIAQFQDFLTRSLELVSAPMSTFLGTLAERGGWNIVISSSFVSELPADFPHYVTAKCAIEGLMNWAAVRHPKVRHLIVRPPKLLTDQTNTTVGRQGAMEVEQAAASIVGHLHRASPSPAVQIMETF
;
A
#
# COMPACT_ATOMS: atom_id res chain seq x y z
N MET A 1 -18.54 4.75 23.79
CA MET A 1 -18.15 4.49 22.39
C MET A 1 -17.23 3.27 22.36
N THR A 2 -17.52 2.31 21.53
CA THR A 2 -16.70 1.09 21.43
C THR A 2 -15.54 1.33 20.49
N THR A 3 -14.32 0.99 20.92
CA THR A 3 -13.11 1.13 20.10
C THR A 3 -12.52 -0.23 19.80
N VAL A 4 -12.15 -0.44 18.53
CA VAL A 4 -11.50 -1.66 18.04
C VAL A 4 -10.09 -1.31 17.57
N ARG A 5 -9.11 -2.16 17.91
CA ARG A 5 -7.72 -1.99 17.49
C ARG A 5 -7.12 -3.34 17.10
N PHE A 6 -6.40 -3.36 15.99
CA PHE A 6 -5.75 -4.56 15.45
C PHE A 6 -4.25 -4.54 15.69
N THR A 7 -3.68 -5.73 15.90
CA THR A 7 -2.24 -5.95 16.08
C THR A 7 -1.69 -6.83 14.95
N LYS A 8 -0.38 -6.83 14.74
CA LYS A 8 0.27 -7.78 13.82
C LYS A 8 -0.03 -9.24 14.19
N GLN A 9 -0.18 -9.53 15.49
CA GLN A 9 -0.53 -10.86 15.97
C GLN A 9 -1.97 -11.26 15.56
N ASP A 10 -2.92 -10.31 15.55
CA ASP A 10 -4.29 -10.58 15.10
C ASP A 10 -4.29 -10.96 13.61
N LEU A 11 -3.46 -10.30 12.77
CA LEU A 11 -3.30 -10.64 11.36
C LEU A 11 -2.72 -12.06 11.20
N ALA A 12 -1.65 -12.37 11.94
CA ALA A 12 -1.02 -13.69 11.89
C ALA A 12 -1.99 -14.81 12.32
N ARG A 13 -2.76 -14.59 13.40
CA ARG A 13 -3.79 -15.55 13.85
C ARG A 13 -4.88 -15.76 12.83
N PHE A 14 -5.41 -14.66 12.25
CA PHE A 14 -6.46 -14.77 11.24
C PHE A 14 -5.96 -15.48 9.98
N SER A 15 -4.76 -15.14 9.50
CA SER A 15 -4.14 -15.83 8.36
C SER A 15 -3.95 -17.32 8.63
N ALA A 16 -3.47 -17.68 9.82
CA ALA A 16 -3.30 -19.07 10.21
C ALA A 16 -4.64 -19.82 10.33
N ALA A 17 -5.67 -19.17 10.88
CA ALA A 17 -7.00 -19.75 11.05
C ALA A 17 -7.72 -19.95 9.70
N SER A 18 -7.73 -18.91 8.87
CA SER A 18 -8.49 -18.86 7.61
C SER A 18 -7.78 -19.47 6.42
N HIS A 19 -6.51 -19.77 6.51
CA HIS A 19 -5.61 -20.09 5.39
C HIS A 19 -5.47 -18.96 4.34
N ASP A 20 -5.99 -17.77 4.60
CA ASP A 20 -5.74 -16.60 3.76
C ASP A 20 -4.34 -16.06 4.02
N ARG A 21 -3.42 -16.40 3.12
CA ARG A 21 -2.00 -16.01 3.15
C ARG A 21 -1.69 -14.94 2.11
N ASN A 22 -2.67 -14.12 1.75
CA ASN A 22 -2.41 -13.03 0.82
C ASN A 22 -1.30 -12.13 1.37
N PRO A 23 -0.19 -11.94 0.62
CA PRO A 23 0.98 -11.21 1.10
C PRO A 23 0.70 -9.74 1.41
N LEU A 24 -0.40 -9.17 0.91
CA LEU A 24 -0.83 -7.82 1.26
C LEU A 24 -1.05 -7.63 2.77
N HIS A 25 -1.40 -8.72 3.49
CA HIS A 25 -1.71 -8.68 4.91
C HIS A 25 -0.57 -9.14 5.81
N ILE A 26 0.38 -9.93 5.28
CA ILE A 26 1.39 -10.63 6.10
C ILE A 26 2.83 -10.34 5.69
N SER A 27 3.09 -9.74 4.53
CA SER A 27 4.44 -9.44 4.04
C SER A 27 4.68 -7.93 3.97
N GLU A 28 5.58 -7.42 4.81
CA GLU A 28 6.01 -6.02 4.76
C GLU A 28 6.70 -5.69 3.43
N GLU A 29 7.51 -6.62 2.91
CA GLU A 29 8.19 -6.46 1.63
C GLU A 29 7.21 -6.31 0.47
N TYR A 30 6.19 -7.16 0.42
CA TYR A 30 5.16 -7.07 -0.61
C TYR A 30 4.28 -5.83 -0.46
N ALA A 31 3.80 -5.55 0.75
CA ALA A 31 2.92 -4.42 0.99
C ALA A 31 3.60 -3.07 0.69
N ARG A 32 4.92 -2.98 0.90
CA ARG A 32 5.74 -1.79 0.64
C ARG A 32 5.67 -1.29 -0.81
N ILE A 33 5.50 -2.19 -1.78
CA ILE A 33 5.37 -1.86 -3.22
C ILE A 33 3.91 -1.78 -3.68
N THR A 34 2.99 -1.55 -2.76
CA THR A 34 1.57 -1.35 -3.04
C THR A 34 1.14 0.06 -2.62
N PRO A 35 -0.06 0.52 -3.03
CA PRO A 35 -0.59 1.81 -2.60
C PRO A 35 -0.71 1.97 -1.08
N TYR A 36 -0.66 0.86 -0.36
CA TYR A 36 -0.81 0.85 1.10
C TYR A 36 0.51 0.99 1.85
N ALA A 37 1.64 0.69 1.22
CA ALA A 37 3.01 0.80 1.73
C ALA A 37 3.32 0.01 3.02
N GLU A 38 2.34 -0.67 3.62
CA GLU A 38 2.45 -1.58 4.77
C GLU A 38 1.32 -2.61 4.75
N PRO A 39 1.44 -3.71 5.52
CA PRO A 39 0.38 -4.68 5.65
C PRO A 39 -0.92 -4.06 6.16
N VAL A 40 -2.03 -4.36 5.47
CA VAL A 40 -3.36 -3.93 5.87
C VAL A 40 -4.09 -5.05 6.61
N VAL A 41 -5.04 -4.69 7.47
CA VAL A 41 -5.88 -5.65 8.19
C VAL A 41 -6.82 -6.34 7.20
N PHE A 42 -7.04 -7.65 7.38
CA PHE A 42 -8.05 -8.38 6.61
C PHE A 42 -9.45 -7.75 6.81
N GLY A 43 -10.17 -7.47 5.73
CA GLY A 43 -11.51 -6.90 5.83
C GLY A 43 -12.44 -7.74 6.70
N LEU A 44 -12.41 -9.08 6.52
CA LEU A 44 -13.21 -10.02 7.31
C LEU A 44 -12.84 -10.02 8.80
N LEU A 45 -11.58 -9.78 9.15
CA LEU A 45 -11.19 -9.61 10.55
C LEU A 45 -11.84 -8.36 11.16
N GLY A 46 -11.98 -7.28 10.37
CA GLY A 46 -12.74 -6.08 10.76
C GLY A 46 -14.23 -6.40 11.04
N LEU A 47 -14.85 -7.20 10.18
CA LEU A 47 -16.23 -7.66 10.39
C LEU A 47 -16.37 -8.51 11.66
N LEU A 48 -15.49 -9.51 11.85
CA LEU A 48 -15.51 -10.38 13.06
C LEU A 48 -15.32 -9.55 14.33
N ALA A 49 -14.40 -8.59 14.32
CA ALA A 49 -14.21 -7.67 15.45
C ALA A 49 -15.50 -6.87 15.77
N GLY A 50 -16.22 -6.45 14.74
CA GLY A 50 -17.51 -5.77 14.88
C GLY A 50 -18.60 -6.67 15.45
N LEU A 51 -18.72 -7.91 14.93
CA LEU A 51 -19.69 -8.91 15.42
C LEU A 51 -19.46 -9.24 16.89
N GLY A 52 -18.21 -9.34 17.32
CA GLY A 52 -17.85 -9.64 18.71
C GLY A 52 -18.25 -8.55 19.71
N GLN A 53 -18.54 -7.33 19.25
CA GLN A 53 -19.04 -6.24 20.10
C GLN A 53 -20.58 -6.20 20.21
N LEU A 54 -21.28 -7.07 19.48
CA LEU A 54 -22.72 -7.19 19.62
C LEU A 54 -23.10 -7.71 21.04
N PRO A 55 -24.29 -7.37 21.54
CA PRO A 55 -24.83 -8.08 22.72
C PRO A 55 -25.00 -9.56 22.43
N GLU A 56 -25.12 -10.37 23.48
CA GLU A 56 -25.47 -11.78 23.35
C GLU A 56 -26.84 -11.93 22.68
N ARG A 57 -26.97 -12.95 21.82
CA ARG A 57 -28.16 -13.21 21.03
C ARG A 57 -28.59 -14.66 21.17
N PRO A 58 -29.07 -15.07 22.36
CA PRO A 58 -29.54 -16.41 22.58
C PRO A 58 -30.74 -16.68 21.64
N ASN A 59 -30.87 -17.90 21.16
CA ASN A 59 -31.92 -18.33 20.25
C ASN A 59 -32.02 -17.50 18.93
N ARG A 60 -30.88 -16.95 18.48
CA ARG A 60 -30.75 -16.29 17.20
C ARG A 60 -29.63 -16.94 16.39
N ARG A 61 -29.85 -17.00 15.09
CA ARG A 61 -28.90 -17.55 14.10
C ARG A 61 -28.67 -16.53 12.99
N LEU A 62 -27.44 -16.36 12.59
CA LEU A 62 -27.08 -15.51 11.46
C LEU A 62 -27.67 -16.08 10.17
N GLN A 63 -28.38 -15.25 9.39
CA GLN A 63 -28.98 -15.62 8.11
C GLN A 63 -28.29 -14.95 6.93
N HIS A 64 -27.97 -13.66 7.06
CA HIS A 64 -27.46 -12.87 5.97
C HIS A 64 -26.46 -11.83 6.46
N ILE A 65 -25.39 -11.61 5.67
CA ILE A 65 -24.44 -10.53 5.87
C ILE A 65 -24.22 -9.82 4.54
N THR A 66 -24.24 -8.49 4.56
CA THR A 66 -23.63 -7.67 3.52
C THR A 66 -22.58 -6.77 4.16
N VAL A 67 -21.34 -6.78 3.66
CA VAL A 67 -20.26 -5.90 4.14
C VAL A 67 -19.57 -5.21 2.98
N GLU A 68 -19.27 -3.92 3.15
CA GLU A 68 -18.45 -3.11 2.25
C GLU A 68 -17.20 -2.63 2.98
N PHE A 69 -16.04 -2.94 2.42
CA PHE A 69 -14.71 -2.51 2.88
C PHE A 69 -14.31 -1.26 2.09
N ARG A 70 -14.58 -0.07 2.62
CA ARG A 70 -14.46 1.19 1.88
C ARG A 70 -13.04 1.75 1.88
N ASN A 71 -12.31 1.50 2.96
CA ASN A 71 -10.96 1.97 3.13
C ASN A 71 -10.12 0.92 3.85
N PRO A 72 -8.80 0.82 3.59
CA PRO A 72 -7.93 -0.14 4.26
C PRO A 72 -7.81 0.17 5.76
N LEU A 73 -7.88 -0.88 6.57
CA LEU A 73 -7.62 -0.80 8.00
C LEU A 73 -6.13 -1.01 8.27
N SER A 74 -5.51 -0.14 9.06
CA SER A 74 -4.11 -0.24 9.47
C SER A 74 -3.96 -0.86 10.85
N VAL A 75 -2.81 -1.48 11.09
CA VAL A 75 -2.43 -2.02 12.40
C VAL A 75 -2.18 -0.86 13.38
N ALA A 76 -2.47 -1.08 14.65
CA ALA A 76 -2.26 -0.15 15.76
C ALA A 76 -3.11 1.14 15.75
N VAL A 77 -3.98 1.32 14.76
CA VAL A 77 -4.92 2.45 14.70
C VAL A 77 -6.19 2.10 15.51
N PRO A 78 -6.67 2.99 16.39
CA PRO A 78 -7.95 2.83 17.06
C PRO A 78 -9.09 3.21 16.11
N TYR A 79 -10.06 2.34 15.96
CA TYR A 79 -11.26 2.57 15.14
C TYR A 79 -12.49 2.66 16.02
N ARG A 80 -13.33 3.67 15.80
CA ARG A 80 -14.64 3.78 16.45
C ARG A 80 -15.63 2.86 15.77
N LEU A 81 -16.32 2.04 16.54
CA LEU A 81 -17.40 1.17 16.08
C LEU A 81 -18.74 1.75 16.54
N ASP A 82 -19.61 2.04 15.57
CA ASP A 82 -21.00 2.38 15.78
C ASP A 82 -21.87 1.17 15.45
N ILE A 83 -22.72 0.78 16.41
CA ILE A 83 -23.67 -0.31 16.30
C ILE A 83 -25.06 0.31 16.26
N LEU A 84 -25.78 0.11 15.17
CA LEU A 84 -27.13 0.62 14.95
C LEU A 84 -28.08 -0.56 14.80
N GLU A 85 -28.89 -0.79 15.82
CA GLU A 85 -29.92 -1.83 15.80
C GLU A 85 -31.23 -1.23 15.27
N SER A 86 -31.70 -1.69 14.12
CA SER A 86 -33.02 -1.31 13.58
C SER A 86 -34.13 -2.22 14.09
N SER A 87 -33.79 -3.42 14.54
CA SER A 87 -34.62 -4.40 15.21
C SER A 87 -33.75 -5.43 15.93
N THR A 88 -34.37 -6.35 16.70
CA THR A 88 -33.62 -7.49 17.29
C THR A 88 -32.96 -8.38 16.25
N ASP A 89 -33.43 -8.35 15.02
CA ASP A 89 -33.00 -9.24 13.93
C ASP A 89 -32.13 -8.54 12.88
N ASN A 90 -32.04 -7.20 12.91
CA ASN A 90 -31.25 -6.44 11.94
C ASN A 90 -30.30 -5.44 12.62
N VAL A 91 -29.03 -5.59 12.34
CA VAL A 91 -27.96 -4.74 12.89
C VAL A 91 -27.11 -4.16 11.78
N ARG A 92 -26.79 -2.88 11.89
CA ARG A 92 -25.82 -2.23 11.05
C ARG A 92 -24.58 -1.87 11.87
N LEU A 93 -23.42 -2.28 11.38
CA LEU A 93 -22.12 -1.96 11.94
C LEU A 93 -21.42 -0.93 11.05
N LYS A 94 -20.82 0.09 11.64
CA LYS A 94 -19.99 1.06 10.93
C LYS A 94 -18.69 1.26 11.70
N LEU A 95 -17.57 1.10 11.01
CA LEU A 95 -16.25 1.30 11.56
C LEU A 95 -15.65 2.58 10.98
N TYR A 96 -15.16 3.45 11.86
CA TYR A 96 -14.62 4.76 11.47
C TYR A 96 -13.18 4.95 11.97
N ASP A 97 -12.35 5.55 11.12
CA ASP A 97 -11.13 6.25 11.54
C ASP A 97 -11.47 7.74 11.65
N THR A 98 -11.64 8.22 12.88
CA THR A 98 -12.21 9.54 13.18
C THR A 98 -13.55 9.76 12.48
N THR A 99 -13.61 10.54 11.42
CA THR A 99 -14.82 10.81 10.62
C THR A 99 -14.90 9.94 9.36
N ARG A 100 -13.79 9.30 8.96
CA ARG A 100 -13.71 8.52 7.73
C ARG A 100 -14.30 7.12 7.90
N LEU A 101 -15.32 6.80 7.10
CA LEU A 101 -15.94 5.46 7.12
C LEU A 101 -14.99 4.43 6.49
N MET A 102 -14.58 3.44 7.28
CA MET A 102 -13.69 2.37 6.86
C MET A 102 -14.46 1.14 6.37
N MET A 103 -15.50 0.75 7.10
CA MET A 103 -16.32 -0.42 6.81
C MET A 103 -17.77 -0.17 7.21
N THR A 104 -18.71 -0.70 6.43
CA THR A 104 -20.12 -0.82 6.83
C THR A 104 -20.58 -2.26 6.61
N ALA A 105 -21.31 -2.80 7.57
CA ALA A 105 -21.93 -4.12 7.45
C ALA A 105 -23.37 -4.08 7.89
N THR A 106 -24.22 -4.84 7.20
CA THR A 106 -25.60 -5.15 7.62
C THR A 106 -25.68 -6.64 7.90
N VAL A 107 -26.20 -6.99 9.05
CA VAL A 107 -26.27 -8.35 9.54
C VAL A 107 -27.72 -8.66 9.90
N ALA A 108 -28.27 -9.73 9.35
CA ALA A 108 -29.60 -10.19 9.64
C ALA A 108 -29.60 -11.55 10.37
N PHE A 109 -30.42 -11.63 11.38
CA PHE A 109 -30.58 -12.83 12.20
C PHE A 109 -32.01 -13.36 12.06
N VAL A 110 -32.19 -14.66 12.30
CA VAL A 110 -33.48 -15.33 12.37
C VAL A 110 -33.57 -16.11 13.67
N PRO A 111 -34.78 -16.46 14.13
CA PRO A 111 -34.95 -17.40 15.25
C PRO A 111 -34.19 -18.70 14.96
N GLY A 112 -33.44 -19.20 15.95
CA GLY A 112 -32.67 -20.43 15.85
C GLY A 112 -32.47 -21.02 17.23
N GLN A 113 -32.22 -22.31 17.30
CA GLN A 113 -31.83 -22.93 18.58
C GLN A 113 -30.32 -22.70 18.81
N ASP A 114 -29.92 -22.51 20.05
CA ASP A 114 -28.52 -22.57 20.45
C ASP A 114 -27.99 -23.98 20.22
N THR A 115 -27.39 -24.20 19.07
CA THR A 115 -26.68 -25.45 18.81
C THR A 115 -25.29 -25.33 19.35
N THR A 116 -24.89 -26.21 20.28
CA THR A 116 -23.51 -26.42 20.67
C THR A 116 -22.75 -27.07 19.50
N GLU A 117 -22.47 -26.29 18.45
CA GLU A 117 -21.66 -26.77 17.36
C GLU A 117 -20.20 -26.90 17.82
N SER A 118 -19.56 -27.98 17.39
CA SER A 118 -18.13 -28.21 17.65
C SER A 118 -17.28 -27.13 16.97
N MET A 119 -16.26 -26.65 17.66
CA MET A 119 -15.19 -25.82 17.06
C MET A 119 -14.05 -26.67 16.48
N LEU A 120 -14.22 -28.01 16.44
CA LEU A 120 -13.22 -28.91 15.86
C LEU A 120 -13.49 -29.05 14.37
N PHE A 121 -12.46 -28.75 13.57
CA PHE A 121 -12.50 -28.88 12.13
C PHE A 121 -11.47 -29.91 11.68
N PRO A 122 -11.75 -30.69 10.63
CA PRO A 122 -10.80 -31.64 10.08
C PRO A 122 -9.63 -30.91 9.41
N GLU A 123 -8.48 -31.54 9.32
CA GLU A 123 -7.39 -31.04 8.51
C GLU A 123 -7.76 -31.06 7.02
N THR A 124 -7.42 -30.00 6.31
CA THR A 124 -7.66 -29.85 4.87
C THR A 124 -6.43 -29.37 4.15
N CYS A 125 -6.29 -29.77 2.89
CA CYS A 125 -5.22 -29.30 2.01
C CYS A 125 -5.62 -27.96 1.37
N CYS A 126 -5.41 -26.85 2.09
CA CYS A 126 -5.60 -25.51 1.54
C CYS A 126 -4.35 -25.04 0.77
N ALA A 127 -4.54 -24.12 -0.19
CA ALA A 127 -3.47 -23.53 -0.97
C ALA A 127 -2.39 -22.92 -0.07
N ALA A 128 -1.12 -23.25 -0.34
CA ALA A 128 0.01 -22.72 0.43
C ALA A 128 0.35 -21.28 0.04
N GLU A 129 0.18 -20.95 -1.25
CA GLU A 129 0.49 -19.64 -1.82
C GLU A 129 -0.73 -19.05 -2.54
N ALA A 130 -0.83 -17.72 -2.51
CA ALA A 130 -1.87 -17.01 -3.22
C ALA A 130 -1.61 -17.02 -4.74
N ALA A 131 -2.61 -17.39 -5.53
CA ALA A 131 -2.54 -17.34 -6.97
C ALA A 131 -2.28 -15.91 -7.45
N ASP A 132 -1.35 -15.72 -8.38
CA ASP A 132 -1.06 -14.43 -8.98
C ASP A 132 -1.81 -14.28 -10.31
N ARG A 133 -3.10 -13.95 -10.25
CA ARG A 133 -3.96 -13.81 -11.43
C ARG A 133 -4.01 -12.35 -11.88
N LYS A 134 -3.47 -12.10 -13.05
CA LYS A 134 -3.58 -10.80 -13.71
C LYS A 134 -4.96 -10.63 -14.33
N LYS A 135 -5.33 -9.39 -14.59
CA LYS A 135 -6.62 -9.01 -15.20
C LYS A 135 -6.93 -9.80 -16.48
N ASP A 136 -5.95 -9.93 -17.37
CA ASP A 136 -6.06 -10.63 -18.65
C ASP A 136 -6.27 -12.15 -18.54
N THR A 137 -5.99 -12.73 -17.36
CA THR A 137 -6.19 -14.15 -17.08
C THR A 137 -7.51 -14.45 -16.36
N LEU A 138 -8.26 -13.41 -15.97
CA LEU A 138 -9.52 -13.50 -15.23
C LEU A 138 -10.70 -13.33 -16.19
N VAL A 139 -11.17 -14.43 -16.74
CA VAL A 139 -12.34 -14.44 -17.64
C VAL A 139 -13.57 -15.00 -16.93
N THR A 140 -14.76 -14.58 -17.38
CA THR A 140 -16.03 -15.15 -16.92
C THR A 140 -16.01 -16.66 -17.05
N GLY A 141 -16.44 -17.36 -15.99
CA GLY A 141 -16.40 -18.82 -15.91
C GLY A 141 -15.07 -19.38 -15.37
N THR A 142 -14.01 -18.56 -15.13
CA THR A 142 -12.84 -19.04 -14.39
C THR A 142 -13.29 -19.59 -13.03
N ARG A 143 -13.00 -20.87 -12.77
CA ARG A 143 -13.58 -21.62 -11.66
C ARG A 143 -12.49 -22.22 -10.76
N VAL A 144 -12.77 -22.31 -9.47
CA VAL A 144 -11.97 -22.98 -8.47
C VAL A 144 -12.85 -23.82 -7.57
N THR A 145 -12.41 -25.04 -7.30
CA THR A 145 -13.12 -25.99 -6.43
C THR A 145 -12.15 -26.61 -5.44
N GLY A 146 -12.64 -27.08 -4.33
CA GLY A 146 -11.81 -27.76 -3.33
C GLY A 146 -12.54 -28.04 -2.03
N THR A 147 -11.76 -28.35 -1.02
CA THR A 147 -12.24 -28.50 0.36
C THR A 147 -11.69 -27.36 1.22
N TYR A 148 -12.47 -27.00 2.23
CA TYR A 148 -12.10 -25.97 3.17
C TYR A 148 -12.51 -26.34 4.60
N ALA A 149 -11.60 -26.12 5.53
CA ALA A 149 -11.88 -26.07 6.95
C ALA A 149 -10.86 -25.12 7.60
N PRO A 150 -11.25 -24.28 8.53
CA PRO A 150 -10.30 -23.45 9.25
C PRO A 150 -9.39 -24.32 10.13
N ARG A 151 -8.19 -23.82 10.44
CA ARG A 151 -7.28 -24.52 11.35
C ARG A 151 -7.77 -24.36 12.78
N THR A 152 -8.24 -25.42 13.40
CA THR A 152 -8.94 -25.48 14.71
C THR A 152 -8.26 -24.64 15.80
N GLU A 153 -6.95 -24.83 15.99
CA GLU A 153 -6.20 -24.13 17.06
C GLU A 153 -6.26 -22.61 16.94
N TYR A 154 -6.01 -22.10 15.73
CA TYR A 154 -6.01 -20.65 15.48
C TYR A 154 -7.42 -20.08 15.36
N PHE A 155 -8.36 -20.89 14.88
CA PHE A 155 -9.79 -20.53 14.83
C PHE A 155 -10.31 -20.22 16.24
N ALA A 156 -10.06 -21.11 17.21
CA ALA A 156 -10.43 -20.89 18.60
C ALA A 156 -9.82 -19.58 19.15
N GLN A 157 -8.55 -19.32 18.87
CA GLN A 157 -7.89 -18.07 19.29
C GLN A 157 -8.55 -16.81 18.68
N VAL A 158 -9.05 -16.87 17.43
CA VAL A 158 -9.77 -15.75 16.81
C VAL A 158 -11.15 -15.57 17.46
N VAL A 159 -11.88 -16.67 17.70
CA VAL A 159 -13.18 -16.65 18.39
C VAL A 159 -13.05 -16.02 19.77
N ASP A 160 -12.09 -16.45 20.56
CA ASP A 160 -11.83 -15.94 21.92
C ASP A 160 -11.39 -14.47 21.90
N ARG A 161 -10.43 -14.13 21.05
CA ARG A 161 -9.90 -12.78 20.93
C ARG A 161 -10.99 -11.74 20.64
N TRP A 162 -11.92 -12.08 19.81
CA TRP A 162 -13.01 -11.21 19.40
C TRP A 162 -14.34 -11.49 20.12
N ARG A 163 -14.38 -12.44 21.07
CA ARG A 163 -15.57 -12.79 21.85
C ARG A 163 -16.79 -13.13 21.00
N LEU A 164 -16.57 -13.96 20.00
CA LEU A 164 -17.61 -14.28 19.00
C LEU A 164 -18.67 -15.26 19.51
N SER A 165 -18.40 -16.02 20.57
CA SER A 165 -19.34 -16.96 21.16
C SER A 165 -20.60 -16.24 21.67
N GLY A 166 -21.78 -16.83 21.44
CA GLY A 166 -23.06 -16.28 21.90
C GLY A 166 -23.55 -15.03 21.13
N LYS A 167 -22.91 -14.65 20.03
CA LYS A 167 -23.27 -13.45 19.24
C LYS A 167 -24.24 -13.74 18.09
N GLY A 168 -24.85 -14.92 18.07
CA GLY A 168 -25.79 -15.35 17.04
C GLY A 168 -25.13 -15.88 15.77
N ALA A 169 -23.81 -16.00 15.73
CA ALA A 169 -23.07 -16.67 14.65
C ALA A 169 -22.47 -17.97 15.16
N THR A 170 -22.77 -19.09 14.51
CA THR A 170 -22.21 -20.40 14.86
C THR A 170 -20.74 -20.52 14.42
N PRO A 171 -19.95 -21.45 15.01
CA PRO A 171 -18.57 -21.70 14.56
C PRO A 171 -18.46 -21.97 13.06
N HIS A 172 -19.39 -22.72 12.46
CA HIS A 172 -19.40 -23.01 11.05
C HIS A 172 -19.76 -21.79 10.18
N GLN A 173 -20.58 -20.88 10.67
CA GLN A 173 -20.87 -19.60 10.01
C GLN A 173 -19.65 -18.67 10.04
N ILE A 174 -18.89 -18.64 11.15
CA ILE A 174 -17.62 -17.92 11.25
C ILE A 174 -16.59 -18.54 10.27
N ALA A 175 -16.54 -19.87 10.18
CA ALA A 175 -15.69 -20.57 9.21
C ALA A 175 -16.05 -20.20 7.76
N ALA A 176 -17.35 -20.07 7.43
CA ALA A 176 -17.78 -19.64 6.09
C ALA A 176 -17.37 -18.18 5.77
N MET A 177 -17.38 -17.28 6.77
CA MET A 177 -16.82 -15.92 6.59
C MET A 177 -15.31 -15.98 6.30
N MET A 178 -14.55 -16.82 7.03
CA MET A 178 -13.12 -17.00 6.77
C MET A 178 -12.86 -17.63 5.40
N TRP A 179 -13.71 -18.56 4.95
CA TRP A 179 -13.65 -19.13 3.61
C TRP A 179 -13.80 -18.06 2.52
N ALA A 180 -14.70 -17.09 2.66
CA ALA A 180 -14.85 -16.00 1.69
C ALA A 180 -13.54 -15.17 1.57
N SER A 181 -12.85 -14.91 2.70
CA SER A 181 -11.53 -14.29 2.68
C SER A 181 -10.51 -15.15 1.93
N TYR A 182 -10.48 -16.44 2.21
CA TYR A 182 -9.60 -17.42 1.56
C TYR A 182 -9.82 -17.47 0.04
N ILE A 183 -11.07 -17.50 -0.44
CA ILE A 183 -11.35 -17.48 -1.89
C ILE A 183 -10.80 -16.22 -2.55
N VAL A 184 -11.09 -15.06 -1.98
CA VAL A 184 -10.64 -13.79 -2.55
C VAL A 184 -9.13 -13.62 -2.43
N GLY A 185 -8.56 -13.91 -1.26
CA GLY A 185 -7.15 -13.69 -0.98
C GLY A 185 -6.21 -14.70 -1.62
N MET A 186 -6.68 -15.94 -1.84
CA MET A 186 -5.83 -17.02 -2.34
C MET A 186 -6.11 -17.43 -3.78
N HIS A 187 -7.34 -17.20 -4.29
CA HIS A 187 -7.77 -17.78 -5.58
C HIS A 187 -8.30 -16.76 -6.58
N LEU A 188 -9.30 -15.92 -6.23
CA LEU A 188 -10.06 -15.08 -7.16
C LEU A 188 -10.18 -13.62 -6.64
N PRO A 189 -9.27 -12.72 -6.98
CA PRO A 189 -8.12 -12.86 -7.88
C PRO A 189 -6.83 -13.36 -7.22
N GLY A 190 -6.83 -13.69 -5.91
CA GLY A 190 -5.67 -14.13 -5.18
C GLY A 190 -4.77 -12.98 -4.74
N LYS A 191 -3.47 -13.09 -4.96
CA LYS A 191 -2.42 -12.14 -4.52
C LYS A 191 -2.72 -10.67 -4.84
N ARG A 192 -3.48 -10.40 -5.93
CA ARG A 192 -3.81 -9.06 -6.40
C ARG A 192 -5.09 -8.49 -5.81
N ALA A 193 -5.77 -9.23 -4.93
CA ALA A 193 -7.05 -8.84 -4.38
C ALA A 193 -6.98 -7.58 -3.52
N VAL A 194 -7.99 -6.71 -3.73
CA VAL A 194 -8.44 -5.73 -2.74
C VAL A 194 -9.92 -5.97 -2.54
N PHE A 195 -10.26 -6.66 -1.46
CA PHE A 195 -11.63 -7.04 -1.16
C PHE A 195 -12.48 -5.81 -0.92
N TRP A 196 -13.55 -5.65 -1.70
CA TRP A 196 -14.42 -4.48 -1.61
C TRP A 196 -15.77 -4.80 -0.99
N ARG A 197 -16.43 -5.91 -1.42
CA ARG A 197 -17.76 -6.24 -0.94
C ARG A 197 -17.97 -7.75 -0.84
N LEU A 198 -18.67 -8.15 0.22
CA LEU A 198 -19.17 -9.51 0.42
C LEU A 198 -20.65 -9.45 0.73
N THR A 199 -21.43 -10.30 0.06
CA THR A 199 -22.78 -10.72 0.50
C THR A 199 -22.71 -12.21 0.77
N LEU A 200 -23.14 -12.65 1.95
CA LEU A 200 -23.09 -14.04 2.39
C LEU A 200 -24.45 -14.45 2.92
N ASP A 201 -25.07 -15.43 2.26
CA ASP A 201 -26.37 -16.00 2.59
C ASP A 201 -26.18 -17.39 3.16
N PHE A 202 -26.75 -17.65 4.35
CA PHE A 202 -26.75 -18.97 4.99
C PHE A 202 -28.05 -19.69 4.73
N HIS A 203 -27.99 -20.96 4.28
CA HIS A 203 -29.16 -21.75 3.94
C HIS A 203 -29.75 -22.43 5.17
N GLU A 204 -31.08 -22.42 5.30
CA GLU A 204 -31.79 -22.91 6.49
C GLU A 204 -31.70 -24.43 6.71
N THR A 205 -31.54 -25.18 5.64
CA THR A 205 -31.59 -26.66 5.65
C THR A 205 -30.25 -27.31 6.01
N ALA A 206 -29.20 -26.52 6.20
CA ALA A 206 -27.88 -27.02 6.39
C ALA A 206 -27.50 -27.12 7.88
N ALA A 207 -27.90 -28.21 8.53
CA ALA A 207 -27.11 -28.68 9.66
C ALA A 207 -25.72 -29.09 9.11
N HIS A 208 -24.65 -28.57 9.70
CA HIS A 208 -23.31 -29.00 9.31
C HIS A 208 -23.16 -30.49 9.63
N ARG A 209 -22.70 -31.28 8.66
CA ARG A 209 -22.29 -32.66 8.84
C ARG A 209 -20.80 -32.71 9.21
N GLU A 210 -20.39 -33.69 9.97
CA GLU A 210 -18.96 -33.92 10.24
C GLU A 210 -18.16 -34.01 8.93
N GLY A 211 -17.03 -33.30 8.88
CA GLY A 211 -16.15 -33.28 7.70
C GLY A 211 -15.80 -31.85 7.23
N PRO A 212 -14.95 -31.74 6.22
CA PRO A 212 -14.63 -30.45 5.61
C PRO A 212 -15.81 -29.94 4.78
N PHE A 213 -15.87 -28.62 4.60
CA PHE A 213 -16.71 -28.04 3.56
C PHE A 213 -16.15 -28.31 2.18
N PHE A 214 -17.03 -28.50 1.20
CA PHE A 214 -16.69 -28.46 -0.21
C PHE A 214 -17.04 -27.08 -0.76
N PHE A 215 -16.18 -26.51 -1.60
CA PHE A 215 -16.47 -25.25 -2.23
C PHE A 215 -16.36 -25.30 -3.73
N ASP A 216 -17.12 -24.43 -4.36
CA ASP A 216 -17.13 -24.15 -5.77
C ASP A 216 -17.32 -22.66 -5.96
N ALA A 217 -16.33 -21.99 -6.54
CA ALA A 217 -16.37 -20.55 -6.78
C ALA A 217 -15.96 -20.23 -8.22
N ALA A 218 -16.67 -19.29 -8.83
CA ALA A 218 -16.43 -18.89 -10.22
C ALA A 218 -16.50 -17.37 -10.40
N VAL A 219 -15.77 -16.88 -11.38
CA VAL A 219 -15.87 -15.50 -11.87
C VAL A 219 -17.17 -15.33 -12.64
N GLU A 220 -18.00 -14.40 -12.21
CA GLU A 220 -19.22 -14.00 -12.91
C GLU A 220 -18.94 -12.88 -13.93
N GLU A 221 -18.15 -11.89 -13.52
CA GLU A 221 -17.90 -10.70 -14.34
C GLU A 221 -16.55 -10.05 -13.95
N LEU A 222 -15.87 -9.49 -14.94
CA LEU A 222 -14.79 -8.53 -14.75
C LEU A 222 -15.18 -7.21 -15.41
N ASP A 223 -15.47 -6.18 -14.61
CA ASP A 223 -15.66 -4.82 -15.11
C ASP A 223 -14.26 -4.19 -15.35
N GLU A 224 -13.85 -4.18 -16.60
CA GLU A 224 -12.52 -3.72 -17.02
C GLU A 224 -12.28 -2.24 -16.78
N ARG A 225 -13.33 -1.41 -16.69
CA ARG A 225 -13.21 0.05 -16.44
C ARG A 225 -12.70 0.34 -15.04
N TYR A 226 -13.04 -0.54 -14.10
CA TYR A 226 -12.70 -0.37 -12.69
C TYR A 226 -11.77 -1.44 -12.16
N ASP A 227 -11.33 -2.39 -13.00
CA ASP A 227 -10.58 -3.59 -12.59
C ASP A 227 -11.33 -4.35 -11.47
N LEU A 228 -12.68 -4.39 -11.53
CA LEU A 228 -13.53 -4.96 -10.51
C LEU A 228 -13.99 -6.36 -10.89
N LEU A 229 -13.49 -7.35 -10.18
CA LEU A 229 -13.90 -8.75 -10.30
C LEU A 229 -15.11 -9.04 -9.43
N ARG A 230 -16.16 -9.64 -10.01
CA ARG A 230 -17.27 -10.24 -9.28
C ARG A 230 -17.19 -11.75 -9.40
N SER A 231 -17.34 -12.43 -8.29
CA SER A 231 -17.34 -13.88 -8.23
C SER A 231 -18.45 -14.38 -7.29
N VAL A 232 -19.00 -15.54 -7.62
CA VAL A 232 -19.94 -16.27 -6.77
C VAL A 232 -19.29 -17.54 -6.29
N GLY A 233 -19.55 -17.92 -5.05
CA GLY A 233 -19.10 -19.18 -4.49
C GLY A 233 -20.16 -19.83 -3.63
N THR A 234 -20.20 -21.16 -3.68
CA THR A 234 -21.04 -21.99 -2.82
C THR A 234 -20.16 -22.82 -1.91
N LEU A 235 -20.46 -22.80 -0.64
CA LEU A 235 -19.88 -23.66 0.39
C LEU A 235 -20.90 -24.73 0.76
N SER A 236 -20.52 -25.99 0.67
CA SER A 236 -21.44 -27.14 0.88
C SER A 236 -20.93 -28.02 2.02
N SER A 237 -21.85 -28.57 2.81
CA SER A 237 -21.60 -29.60 3.81
C SER A 237 -22.17 -30.93 3.28
N GLY A 238 -21.29 -31.85 2.88
CA GLY A 238 -21.68 -33.00 2.07
C GLY A 238 -22.24 -32.54 0.72
N SER A 239 -23.47 -32.99 0.36
CA SER A 239 -24.16 -32.62 -0.88
C SER A 239 -25.09 -31.41 -0.76
N LEU A 240 -25.24 -30.83 0.46
CA LEU A 240 -26.16 -29.73 0.70
C LEU A 240 -25.44 -28.40 0.73
N PRO A 241 -25.96 -27.36 0.04
CA PRO A 241 -25.40 -26.02 0.12
C PRO A 241 -25.55 -25.48 1.56
N TYR A 242 -24.44 -24.98 2.12
CA TYR A 242 -24.40 -24.39 3.46
C TYR A 242 -24.47 -22.86 3.41
N ALA A 243 -23.70 -22.28 2.50
CA ALA A 243 -23.68 -20.84 2.30
C ALA A 243 -23.39 -20.48 0.83
N THR A 244 -23.96 -19.35 0.39
CA THR A 244 -23.63 -18.75 -0.91
C THR A 244 -23.00 -17.37 -0.67
N ALA A 245 -21.86 -17.11 -1.31
CA ALA A 245 -21.12 -15.87 -1.22
C ALA A 245 -21.05 -15.16 -2.57
N HIS A 246 -21.48 -13.89 -2.63
CA HIS A 246 -21.17 -12.99 -3.73
C HIS A 246 -20.05 -12.05 -3.28
N MET A 247 -18.92 -12.12 -3.97
CA MET A 247 -17.70 -11.43 -3.61
C MET A 247 -17.29 -10.46 -4.73
N SER A 248 -16.90 -9.25 -4.34
CA SER A 248 -16.36 -8.26 -5.28
C SER A 248 -15.01 -7.78 -4.79
N ALA A 249 -14.01 -7.82 -5.66
CA ALA A 249 -12.65 -7.39 -5.34
C ALA A 249 -12.04 -6.61 -6.51
N PHE A 250 -11.33 -5.53 -6.22
CA PHE A 250 -10.49 -4.89 -7.22
C PHE A 250 -9.23 -5.73 -7.46
N VAL A 251 -8.83 -5.81 -8.73
CA VAL A 251 -7.62 -6.51 -9.18
C VAL A 251 -6.48 -5.50 -9.31
N ARG A 252 -5.52 -5.52 -8.39
CA ARG A 252 -4.37 -4.63 -8.47
C ARG A 252 -3.50 -4.96 -9.69
N GLN A 253 -3.05 -3.93 -10.36
CA GLN A 253 -2.10 -4.04 -11.46
C GLN A 253 -0.67 -4.12 -10.94
N ASP A 254 0.26 -4.52 -11.81
CA ASP A 254 1.69 -4.50 -11.48
C ASP A 254 2.15 -3.09 -11.11
N SER A 255 3.13 -3.00 -10.22
CA SER A 255 3.79 -1.74 -9.89
C SER A 255 4.42 -1.13 -11.14
N PRO A 256 4.21 0.16 -11.39
CA PRO A 256 4.84 0.80 -12.53
C PRO A 256 6.35 0.87 -12.32
N GLU A 257 7.09 0.33 -13.27
CA GLU A 257 8.56 0.47 -13.33
C GLU A 257 8.93 1.45 -14.44
N PRO A 258 9.87 2.38 -14.21
CA PRO A 258 10.28 3.32 -15.23
C PRO A 258 10.98 2.62 -16.38
N SER A 259 10.70 3.07 -17.60
CA SER A 259 11.22 2.52 -18.84
C SER A 259 12.35 3.39 -19.40
N LEU A 260 13.56 2.83 -19.47
CA LEU A 260 14.72 3.52 -20.08
C LEU A 260 14.42 3.93 -21.54
N ARG A 261 13.67 3.10 -22.29
CA ARG A 261 13.25 3.41 -23.66
C ARG A 261 12.40 4.68 -23.72
N ARG A 262 11.38 4.78 -22.84
CA ARG A 262 10.53 5.99 -22.78
C ARG A 262 11.32 7.21 -22.37
N ILE A 263 12.30 7.06 -21.48
CA ILE A 263 13.22 8.15 -21.13
C ILE A 263 14.02 8.58 -22.35
N ALA A 264 14.57 7.64 -23.13
CA ALA A 264 15.35 7.96 -24.33
C ALA A 264 14.51 8.62 -25.43
N ASP A 265 13.22 8.26 -25.55
CA ASP A 265 12.28 8.92 -26.48
C ASP A 265 12.05 10.41 -26.11
N LEU A 266 12.09 10.76 -24.83
CA LEU A 266 11.88 12.12 -24.30
C LEU A 266 13.18 12.91 -24.13
N LEU A 267 14.25 12.24 -23.76
CA LEU A 267 15.58 12.79 -23.54
C LEU A 267 16.61 11.84 -24.17
N PRO A 268 16.99 12.06 -25.45
CA PRO A 268 17.95 11.21 -26.15
C PRO A 268 19.26 11.04 -25.38
N GLU A 269 19.85 9.86 -25.46
CA GLU A 269 21.12 9.55 -24.81
C GLU A 269 22.23 10.52 -25.25
N SER A 270 23.05 10.93 -24.31
CA SER A 270 24.17 11.83 -24.56
C SER A 270 25.30 11.65 -23.54
N GLU A 271 26.37 12.40 -23.70
CA GLU A 271 27.49 12.48 -22.78
C GLU A 271 27.57 13.88 -22.08
N HIS A 272 26.47 14.64 -22.04
CA HIS A 272 26.47 16.00 -21.48
C HIS A 272 26.83 16.05 -19.99
N LEU A 273 26.53 15.00 -19.22
CA LEU A 273 26.87 14.89 -17.81
C LEU A 273 28.07 13.96 -17.55
N LYS A 274 28.86 13.65 -18.59
CA LYS A 274 30.07 12.84 -18.44
C LYS A 274 31.03 13.47 -17.45
N GLY A 275 31.56 12.66 -16.53
CA GLY A 275 32.47 13.12 -15.46
C GLY A 275 31.76 13.86 -14.33
N LYS A 276 30.43 13.96 -14.33
CA LYS A 276 29.60 14.44 -13.23
C LYS A 276 29.18 13.30 -12.33
N LEU A 277 29.02 13.61 -11.03
CA LEU A 277 28.51 12.69 -10.02
C LEU A 277 27.18 13.20 -9.46
N ALA A 278 26.18 12.33 -9.45
CA ALA A 278 24.89 12.56 -8.82
C ALA A 278 24.68 11.64 -7.61
N LEU A 279 24.11 12.16 -6.53
CA LEU A 279 23.59 11.39 -5.39
C LEU A 279 22.07 11.49 -5.41
N VAL A 280 21.38 10.35 -5.60
CA VAL A 280 19.91 10.28 -5.66
C VAL A 280 19.37 9.62 -4.39
N ILE A 281 18.80 10.42 -3.49
CA ILE A 281 18.17 9.93 -2.25
C ILE A 281 16.82 9.31 -2.59
N GLY A 282 16.70 7.97 -2.40
CA GLY A 282 15.50 7.21 -2.78
C GLY A 282 15.41 6.95 -4.29
N GLY A 283 16.50 6.48 -4.90
CA GLY A 283 16.65 6.25 -6.34
C GLY A 283 16.13 4.90 -6.84
N SER A 284 15.58 4.03 -5.99
CA SER A 284 15.28 2.64 -6.36
C SER A 284 13.89 2.41 -6.98
N ARG A 285 12.95 3.36 -6.85
CA ARG A 285 11.57 3.23 -7.33
C ARG A 285 10.98 4.57 -7.80
N GLY A 286 9.89 4.48 -8.57
CA GLY A 286 9.11 5.63 -9.00
C GLY A 286 9.96 6.72 -9.67
N LEU A 287 9.71 7.98 -9.30
CA LEU A 287 10.42 9.13 -9.87
C LEU A 287 11.94 9.08 -9.63
N GLY A 288 12.38 8.65 -8.44
CA GLY A 288 13.82 8.55 -8.14
C GLY A 288 14.55 7.55 -9.05
N ALA A 289 13.92 6.43 -9.38
CA ALA A 289 14.44 5.45 -10.33
C ALA A 289 14.50 6.01 -11.75
N ALA A 290 13.46 6.72 -12.19
CA ALA A 290 13.44 7.38 -13.50
C ALA A 290 14.51 8.47 -13.60
N ILE A 291 14.72 9.26 -12.54
CA ILE A 291 15.80 10.26 -12.48
C ILE A 291 17.18 9.58 -12.55
N THR A 292 17.38 8.46 -11.83
CA THR A 292 18.61 7.67 -11.89
C THR A 292 18.91 7.21 -13.32
N GLN A 293 17.90 6.62 -14.00
CA GLN A 293 18.05 6.19 -15.40
C GLN A 293 18.33 7.38 -16.34
N ALA A 294 17.59 8.49 -16.18
CA ALA A 294 17.80 9.69 -16.99
C ALA A 294 19.20 10.31 -16.80
N LEU A 295 19.71 10.40 -15.58
CA LEU A 295 21.08 10.89 -15.31
C LEU A 295 22.13 9.96 -15.93
N ALA A 296 22.02 8.66 -15.75
CA ALA A 296 22.94 7.69 -16.34
C ALA A 296 22.90 7.69 -17.86
N SER A 297 21.71 7.89 -18.49
CA SER A 297 21.59 8.01 -19.94
C SER A 297 22.30 9.25 -20.52
N GLN A 298 22.58 10.25 -19.68
CA GLN A 298 23.35 11.44 -20.04
C GLN A 298 24.85 11.33 -19.67
N GLY A 299 25.32 10.13 -19.32
CA GLY A 299 26.73 9.88 -18.98
C GLY A 299 27.14 10.23 -17.55
N CYS A 300 26.18 10.57 -16.69
CA CYS A 300 26.42 10.87 -15.27
C CYS A 300 26.72 9.60 -14.47
N SER A 301 27.73 9.65 -13.59
CA SER A 301 27.87 8.65 -12.54
C SER A 301 26.82 8.90 -11.45
N VAL A 302 26.14 7.85 -10.98
CA VAL A 302 25.02 7.97 -10.04
C VAL A 302 25.22 7.09 -8.83
N LEU A 303 25.21 7.67 -7.64
CA LEU A 303 25.06 6.95 -6.38
C LEU A 303 23.56 6.84 -6.08
N LEU A 304 23.00 5.67 -6.34
CA LEU A 304 21.59 5.37 -6.08
C LEU A 304 21.43 4.91 -4.64
N THR A 305 20.70 5.68 -3.83
CA THR A 305 20.47 5.29 -2.43
C THR A 305 19.10 4.65 -2.23
N TYR A 306 19.03 3.70 -1.31
CA TYR A 306 17.80 3.02 -0.91
C TYR A 306 17.90 2.52 0.54
N LEU A 307 16.74 2.34 1.21
CA LEU A 307 16.70 1.82 2.58
C LEU A 307 16.52 0.28 2.60
N GLN A 308 15.49 -0.23 1.91
CA GLN A 308 15.08 -1.64 1.95
C GLN A 308 14.88 -2.26 0.55
N SER A 309 14.96 -1.46 -0.50
CA SER A 309 14.56 -1.83 -1.87
C SER A 309 15.74 -2.38 -2.69
N THR A 310 16.46 -3.37 -2.17
CA THR A 310 17.66 -3.92 -2.83
C THR A 310 17.34 -4.52 -4.20
N ALA A 311 16.30 -5.35 -4.29
CA ALA A 311 15.92 -6.00 -5.55
C ALA A 311 15.50 -4.96 -6.62
N GLU A 312 14.76 -3.91 -6.22
CA GLU A 312 14.37 -2.83 -7.11
C GLU A 312 15.58 -2.02 -7.56
N ALA A 313 16.50 -1.68 -6.66
CA ALA A 313 17.73 -0.97 -7.00
C ALA A 313 18.60 -1.75 -8.01
N GLU A 314 18.75 -3.06 -7.80
CA GLU A 314 19.47 -3.95 -8.73
C GLU A 314 18.78 -4.01 -10.10
N ARG A 315 17.44 -4.08 -10.16
CA ARG A 315 16.71 -4.06 -11.44
C ARG A 315 16.93 -2.75 -12.19
N ILE A 316 16.91 -1.59 -11.49
CA ILE A 316 17.18 -0.29 -12.11
C ILE A 316 18.60 -0.25 -12.67
N ARG A 317 19.61 -0.69 -11.91
CA ARG A 317 20.99 -0.76 -12.40
C ARG A 317 21.11 -1.67 -13.62
N ALA A 318 20.53 -2.87 -13.56
CA ALA A 318 20.56 -3.84 -14.65
C ALA A 318 19.86 -3.32 -15.93
N SER A 319 18.78 -2.56 -15.80
CA SER A 319 18.03 -1.99 -16.93
C SER A 319 18.84 -1.03 -17.79
N LEU A 320 19.93 -0.49 -17.27
CA LEU A 320 20.83 0.45 -17.97
C LEU A 320 21.79 -0.22 -18.96
N GLY A 321 21.87 -1.55 -19.01
CA GLY A 321 22.69 -2.28 -19.94
C GLY A 321 24.17 -1.88 -19.86
N HIS A 322 24.73 -1.36 -20.94
CA HIS A 322 26.15 -0.93 -21.01
C HIS A 322 26.49 0.25 -20.07
N ARG A 323 25.50 1.02 -19.63
CA ARG A 323 25.66 2.13 -18.68
C ARG A 323 25.47 1.71 -17.22
N SER A 324 25.23 0.43 -16.93
CA SER A 324 25.05 -0.09 -15.57
C SER A 324 26.24 0.21 -14.65
N ALA A 325 27.47 0.27 -15.20
CA ALA A 325 28.69 0.61 -14.48
C ALA A 325 28.71 2.06 -13.97
N LEU A 326 27.85 2.95 -14.50
CA LEU A 326 27.73 4.33 -14.00
C LEU A 326 26.91 4.41 -12.70
N VAL A 327 26.19 3.34 -12.31
CA VAL A 327 25.32 3.36 -11.14
C VAL A 327 25.88 2.47 -10.04
N GLU A 328 26.23 3.09 -8.94
CA GLU A 328 26.61 2.42 -7.70
C GLU A 328 25.44 2.43 -6.72
N LEU A 329 25.21 1.30 -6.06
CA LEU A 329 24.10 1.11 -5.12
C LEU A 329 24.56 1.36 -3.69
N MET A 330 23.88 2.25 -2.97
CA MET A 330 24.19 2.60 -1.59
C MET A 330 22.99 2.36 -0.67
N GLN A 331 23.05 1.32 0.13
CA GLN A 331 22.03 1.05 1.14
C GLN A 331 22.26 1.90 2.40
N GLY A 332 21.20 2.55 2.88
CA GLY A 332 21.25 3.26 4.16
C GLY A 332 20.08 4.21 4.38
N ASN A 333 20.02 4.73 5.59
CA ASN A 333 18.98 5.68 5.99
C ASN A 333 19.45 7.12 5.77
N ALA A 334 18.91 7.79 4.77
CA ALA A 334 19.26 9.18 4.46
C ALA A 334 18.81 10.20 5.53
N ALA A 335 17.94 9.81 6.47
CA ALA A 335 17.62 10.62 7.65
C ALA A 335 18.71 10.55 8.74
N ASP A 336 19.61 9.58 8.67
CA ASP A 336 20.72 9.43 9.60
C ASP A 336 21.91 10.30 9.15
N ILE A 337 22.22 11.31 9.94
CA ILE A 337 23.34 12.23 9.66
C ILE A 337 24.70 11.54 9.63
N GLN A 338 24.90 10.48 10.45
CA GLN A 338 26.17 9.74 10.48
C GLN A 338 26.36 8.95 9.18
N TRP A 339 25.29 8.35 8.68
CA TRP A 339 25.31 7.72 7.37
C TRP A 339 25.61 8.73 6.26
N CYS A 340 24.95 9.90 6.26
CA CYS A 340 25.22 10.95 5.27
C CYS A 340 26.70 11.41 5.31
N LEU A 341 27.30 11.56 6.50
CA LEU A 341 28.71 11.92 6.67
C LEU A 341 29.64 10.86 6.08
N SER A 342 29.38 9.57 6.32
CA SER A 342 30.16 8.48 5.75
C SER A 342 30.08 8.44 4.21
N VAL A 343 28.89 8.69 3.65
CA VAL A 343 28.70 8.82 2.19
C VAL A 343 29.51 10.01 1.64
N ARG A 344 29.51 11.15 2.33
CA ARG A 344 30.30 12.31 1.93
C ARG A 344 31.81 11.99 1.88
N GLU A 345 32.33 11.29 2.89
CA GLU A 345 33.73 10.87 2.91
C GLU A 345 34.11 9.98 1.71
N THR A 346 33.19 9.01 1.41
CA THR A 346 33.34 8.16 0.23
C THR A 346 33.35 8.98 -1.06
N ILE A 347 32.40 9.92 -1.21
CA ILE A 347 32.35 10.81 -2.39
C ILE A 347 33.63 11.63 -2.55
N LEU A 348 34.11 12.24 -1.48
CA LEU A 348 35.35 13.07 -1.54
C LEU A 348 36.54 12.22 -1.89
N LYS A 349 36.69 11.03 -1.32
CA LYS A 349 37.83 10.14 -1.54
C LYS A 349 37.84 9.53 -2.95
N GLN A 350 36.69 9.08 -3.46
CA GLN A 350 36.61 8.32 -4.72
C GLN A 350 36.33 9.19 -5.93
N TYR A 351 35.56 10.28 -5.78
CA TYR A 351 35.06 11.12 -6.87
C TYR A 351 35.51 12.58 -6.78
N GLY A 352 36.14 12.97 -5.67
CA GLY A 352 36.65 14.31 -5.45
C GLY A 352 35.61 15.41 -5.31
N GLY A 353 34.31 15.07 -5.19
CA GLY A 353 33.21 16.01 -4.98
C GLY A 353 31.91 15.58 -5.59
N LEU A 354 30.81 16.35 -5.39
CA LEU A 354 29.45 16.08 -5.82
C LEU A 354 28.94 17.19 -6.75
N ASP A 355 28.33 16.81 -7.86
CA ASP A 355 27.77 17.75 -8.84
C ASP A 355 26.23 17.89 -8.74
N VAL A 356 25.52 16.81 -8.34
CA VAL A 356 24.06 16.82 -8.25
C VAL A 356 23.61 16.08 -6.98
N LEU A 357 22.80 16.73 -6.15
CA LEU A 357 22.04 16.09 -5.06
C LEU A 357 20.57 16.11 -5.42
N VAL A 358 19.91 14.95 -5.38
CA VAL A 358 18.46 14.82 -5.56
C VAL A 358 17.82 14.27 -4.29
N CYS A 359 17.04 15.08 -3.58
CA CYS A 359 16.26 14.66 -2.42
C CYS A 359 14.85 14.26 -2.89
N ASN A 360 14.67 12.96 -3.19
CA ASN A 360 13.39 12.41 -3.67
C ASN A 360 12.65 11.56 -2.63
N ALA A 361 13.34 10.95 -1.68
CA ALA A 361 12.72 10.07 -0.70
C ALA A 361 11.63 10.79 0.13
N SER A 362 10.56 10.07 0.43
CA SER A 362 9.44 10.53 1.26
C SER A 362 8.89 9.37 2.09
N PRO A 363 8.38 9.63 3.31
CA PRO A 363 7.56 8.65 4.00
C PRO A 363 6.31 8.28 3.19
N PRO A 364 5.67 7.12 3.44
CA PRO A 364 4.41 6.75 2.81
C PRO A 364 3.34 7.83 3.01
N ILE A 365 2.70 8.25 1.91
CA ILE A 365 1.69 9.31 1.92
C ILE A 365 0.31 8.65 2.02
N ARG A 366 -0.45 8.98 3.05
CA ARG A 366 -1.80 8.46 3.28
C ARG A 366 -2.73 9.59 3.67
N PRO A 367 -4.03 9.51 3.34
CA PRO A 367 -4.98 10.47 3.86
C PRO A 367 -4.95 10.54 5.39
N LEU A 368 -4.91 11.76 5.94
CA LEU A 368 -4.87 12.03 7.37
C LEU A 368 -5.84 13.16 7.70
N ALA A 369 -6.78 12.95 8.61
CA ALA A 369 -7.62 14.01 9.14
C ALA A 369 -6.80 14.95 10.03
N PHE A 370 -7.07 16.24 9.96
CA PHE A 370 -6.45 17.23 10.85
C PHE A 370 -7.30 17.40 12.11
N GLU A 371 -7.18 16.45 13.03
CA GLU A 371 -7.94 16.35 14.27
C GLU A 371 -7.00 16.07 15.46
N PRO A 372 -7.39 16.44 16.71
CA PRO A 372 -6.55 16.27 17.90
C PRO A 372 -6.00 14.84 18.06
N GLU A 373 -6.81 13.82 17.75
CA GLU A 373 -6.45 12.41 17.88
C GLU A 373 -5.38 11.97 16.87
N LYS A 374 -5.15 12.75 15.81
CA LYS A 374 -4.20 12.50 14.73
C LYS A 374 -2.95 13.38 14.77
N ILE A 375 -2.85 14.31 15.73
CA ILE A 375 -1.76 15.28 15.78
C ILE A 375 -0.37 14.61 15.89
N ALA A 376 -0.28 13.50 16.63
CA ALA A 376 0.97 12.76 16.75
C ALA A 376 1.43 12.16 15.41
N GLN A 377 0.49 11.64 14.58
CA GLN A 377 0.78 11.12 13.25
C GLN A 377 1.17 12.24 12.28
N PHE A 378 0.51 13.40 12.39
CA PHE A 378 0.86 14.60 11.64
C PHE A 378 2.31 15.04 11.94
N GLN A 379 2.67 15.16 13.22
CA GLN A 379 4.02 15.55 13.66
C GLN A 379 5.09 14.54 13.26
N ASP A 380 4.83 13.23 13.42
CA ASP A 380 5.75 12.17 12.99
C ASP A 380 6.04 12.26 11.50
N PHE A 381 5.00 12.45 10.67
CA PHE A 381 5.18 12.59 9.23
C PHE A 381 6.04 13.81 8.86
N LEU A 382 5.82 14.95 9.52
CA LEU A 382 6.64 16.16 9.31
C LEU A 382 8.10 15.90 9.66
N THR A 383 8.36 15.36 10.84
CA THR A 383 9.71 15.06 11.33
C THR A 383 10.46 14.17 10.34
N ARG A 384 9.87 13.04 9.98
CA ARG A 384 10.47 12.08 9.04
C ARG A 384 10.68 12.67 7.64
N SER A 385 9.75 13.50 7.17
CA SER A 385 9.88 14.16 5.86
C SER A 385 11.01 15.17 5.85
N LEU A 386 11.16 15.95 6.92
CA LEU A 386 12.21 16.95 7.04
C LEU A 386 13.59 16.31 7.21
N GLU A 387 13.72 15.26 8.00
CA GLU A 387 14.98 14.54 8.20
C GLU A 387 15.54 14.00 6.88
N LEU A 388 14.71 13.43 6.00
CA LEU A 388 15.12 12.91 4.68
C LEU A 388 15.66 13.98 3.72
N VAL A 389 15.47 15.26 4.01
CA VAL A 389 15.97 16.39 3.21
C VAL A 389 17.04 17.17 3.95
N SER A 390 16.84 17.47 5.24
CA SER A 390 17.75 18.31 6.01
C SER A 390 19.09 17.63 6.29
N ALA A 391 19.11 16.32 6.58
CA ALA A 391 20.35 15.60 6.80
C ALA A 391 21.24 15.56 5.54
N PRO A 392 20.73 15.17 4.34
CA PRO A 392 21.52 15.26 3.11
C PRO A 392 21.93 16.71 2.78
N MET A 393 21.01 17.67 2.84
CA MET A 393 21.34 19.06 2.49
C MET A 393 22.44 19.61 3.40
N SER A 394 22.31 19.45 4.72
CA SER A 394 23.34 19.92 5.67
C SER A 394 24.71 19.30 5.42
N THR A 395 24.74 18.07 4.93
CA THR A 395 25.98 17.33 4.67
C THR A 395 26.63 17.73 3.35
N PHE A 396 25.84 17.95 2.28
CA PHE A 396 26.37 18.03 0.91
C PHE A 396 26.38 19.42 0.30
N LEU A 397 25.70 20.44 0.88
CA LEU A 397 25.65 21.80 0.31
C LEU A 397 27.07 22.43 0.16
N GLY A 398 27.97 22.18 1.11
CA GLY A 398 29.33 22.62 1.01
C GLY A 398 30.08 22.00 -0.19
N THR A 399 29.95 20.68 -0.34
CA THR A 399 30.56 19.93 -1.45
C THR A 399 29.99 20.33 -2.81
N LEU A 400 28.68 20.60 -2.90
CA LEU A 400 28.05 21.13 -4.11
C LEU A 400 28.57 22.54 -4.45
N ALA A 401 28.77 23.39 -3.43
CA ALA A 401 29.25 24.77 -3.62
C ALA A 401 30.64 24.82 -4.23
N GLU A 402 31.51 23.85 -3.96
CA GLU A 402 32.85 23.75 -4.52
C GLU A 402 32.83 23.52 -6.04
N ARG A 403 31.79 22.83 -6.55
CA ARG A 403 31.63 22.51 -7.98
C ARG A 403 30.57 23.33 -8.70
N GLY A 404 29.90 24.26 -8.00
CA GLY A 404 28.73 24.96 -8.54
C GLY A 404 27.59 24.00 -8.93
N GLY A 405 27.41 22.97 -8.11
CA GLY A 405 26.49 21.85 -8.37
C GLY A 405 25.01 22.18 -8.19
N TRP A 406 24.16 21.18 -8.37
CA TRP A 406 22.72 21.26 -8.23
C TRP A 406 22.23 20.63 -6.92
N ASN A 407 21.37 21.34 -6.20
CA ASN A 407 20.56 20.82 -5.11
C ASN A 407 19.09 20.76 -5.56
N ILE A 408 18.55 19.57 -5.76
CA ILE A 408 17.21 19.33 -6.31
C ILE A 408 16.34 18.69 -5.23
N VAL A 409 15.18 19.27 -4.98
CA VAL A 409 14.21 18.72 -4.02
C VAL A 409 12.90 18.45 -4.72
N ILE A 410 12.37 17.25 -4.51
CA ILE A 410 11.05 16.88 -5.03
C ILE A 410 9.98 17.35 -4.02
N SER A 411 9.27 18.40 -4.41
CA SER A 411 8.08 18.94 -3.74
C SER A 411 6.82 18.30 -4.33
N SER A 412 5.72 19.05 -4.52
CA SER A 412 4.47 18.57 -5.08
C SER A 412 3.60 19.74 -5.53
N SER A 413 2.73 19.53 -6.54
CA SER A 413 1.63 20.46 -6.86
C SER A 413 0.66 20.68 -5.69
N PHE A 414 0.61 19.77 -4.71
CA PHE A 414 -0.23 19.88 -3.52
C PHE A 414 0.06 21.12 -2.65
N VAL A 415 1.25 21.73 -2.77
CA VAL A 415 1.54 23.01 -2.09
C VAL A 415 0.68 24.16 -2.60
N SER A 416 0.17 24.05 -3.84
CA SER A 416 -0.73 25.00 -4.48
C SER A 416 -2.18 24.52 -4.50
N GLU A 417 -2.42 23.20 -4.65
CA GLU A 417 -3.75 22.59 -4.74
C GLU A 417 -4.45 22.45 -3.39
N LEU A 418 -3.70 22.31 -2.29
CA LEU A 418 -4.15 22.22 -0.90
C LEU A 418 -5.26 21.16 -0.66
N PRO A 419 -5.07 19.90 -1.03
CA PRO A 419 -6.10 18.87 -0.87
C PRO A 419 -6.41 18.62 0.61
N ALA A 420 -7.70 18.52 0.95
CA ALA A 420 -8.20 18.43 2.32
C ALA A 420 -7.65 17.24 3.13
N ASP A 421 -7.42 16.12 2.46
CA ASP A 421 -7.01 14.86 3.13
C ASP A 421 -5.49 14.74 3.38
N PHE A 422 -4.69 15.77 3.03
CA PHE A 422 -3.23 15.69 3.09
C PHE A 422 -2.56 16.89 3.78
N PRO A 423 -3.06 17.40 4.91
CA PRO A 423 -2.50 18.57 5.57
C PRO A 423 -1.04 18.37 6.00
N HIS A 424 -0.68 17.18 6.50
CA HIS A 424 0.68 16.81 6.89
C HIS A 424 1.66 16.85 5.70
N TYR A 425 1.23 16.35 4.53
CA TYR A 425 2.05 16.31 3.33
C TYR A 425 2.28 17.72 2.77
N VAL A 426 1.21 18.52 2.66
CA VAL A 426 1.30 19.93 2.24
C VAL A 426 2.25 20.70 3.16
N THR A 427 2.06 20.62 4.48
CA THR A 427 2.90 21.30 5.46
C THR A 427 4.37 20.88 5.35
N ALA A 428 4.64 19.58 5.23
CA ALA A 428 6.00 19.08 5.06
C ALA A 428 6.67 19.62 3.79
N LYS A 429 5.95 19.65 2.66
CA LYS A 429 6.49 20.16 1.40
C LYS A 429 6.72 21.68 1.44
N CYS A 430 5.83 22.46 2.05
CA CYS A 430 6.04 23.89 2.28
C CYS A 430 7.27 24.16 3.17
N ALA A 431 7.47 23.36 4.23
CA ALA A 431 8.64 23.50 5.10
C ALA A 431 9.96 23.17 4.36
N ILE A 432 9.96 22.14 3.50
CA ILE A 432 11.10 21.78 2.65
C ILE A 432 11.43 22.91 1.66
N GLU A 433 10.41 23.53 1.04
CA GLU A 433 10.62 24.68 0.14
C GLU A 433 11.15 25.90 0.88
N GLY A 434 10.70 26.14 2.12
CA GLY A 434 11.27 27.16 2.99
C GLY A 434 12.76 26.93 3.26
N LEU A 435 13.16 25.68 3.53
CA LEU A 435 14.58 25.32 3.71
C LEU A 435 15.39 25.54 2.42
N MET A 436 14.84 25.25 1.26
CA MET A 436 15.48 25.50 -0.04
C MET A 436 15.73 26.99 -0.29
N ASN A 437 14.73 27.84 0.02
CA ASN A 437 14.86 29.29 -0.11
C ASN A 437 15.96 29.83 0.84
N TRP A 438 16.00 29.35 2.08
CA TRP A 438 17.08 29.69 3.01
C TRP A 438 18.46 29.26 2.49
N ALA A 439 18.56 28.02 1.95
CA ALA A 439 19.80 27.46 1.43
C ALA A 439 20.34 28.26 0.24
N ALA A 440 19.47 28.74 -0.64
CA ALA A 440 19.88 29.56 -1.80
C ALA A 440 20.56 30.89 -1.38
N VAL A 441 20.07 31.50 -0.32
CA VAL A 441 20.69 32.73 0.24
C VAL A 441 22.05 32.43 0.86
N ARG A 442 22.20 31.29 1.53
CA ARG A 442 23.45 30.92 2.27
C ARG A 442 24.51 30.26 1.39
N HIS A 443 24.08 29.60 0.31
CA HIS A 443 24.94 28.88 -0.63
C HIS A 443 24.73 29.36 -2.07
N PRO A 444 25.03 30.62 -2.39
CA PRO A 444 24.75 31.23 -3.70
C PRO A 444 25.52 30.61 -4.87
N LYS A 445 26.56 29.80 -4.60
CA LYS A 445 27.28 29.03 -5.60
C LYS A 445 26.59 27.73 -5.99
N VAL A 446 25.61 27.27 -5.21
CA VAL A 446 24.80 26.08 -5.51
C VAL A 446 23.60 26.51 -6.32
N ARG A 447 23.25 25.75 -7.34
CA ARG A 447 22.02 25.93 -8.10
C ARG A 447 20.90 25.15 -7.42
N HIS A 448 19.80 25.81 -7.10
CA HIS A 448 18.69 25.23 -6.35
C HIS A 448 17.46 25.05 -7.22
N LEU A 449 16.91 23.83 -7.27
CA LEU A 449 15.69 23.50 -8.03
C LEU A 449 14.67 22.83 -7.13
N ILE A 450 13.48 23.45 -7.01
CA ILE A 450 12.29 22.86 -6.44
C ILE A 450 11.47 22.29 -7.59
N VAL A 451 11.16 21.01 -7.53
CA VAL A 451 10.32 20.32 -8.52
C VAL A 451 8.96 20.06 -7.88
N ARG A 452 7.89 20.59 -8.48
CA ARG A 452 6.50 20.41 -8.03
C ARG A 452 5.73 19.54 -9.03
N PRO A 453 5.97 18.23 -9.06
CA PRO A 453 5.26 17.36 -10.00
C PRO A 453 3.77 17.31 -9.66
N PRO A 454 2.89 17.12 -10.67
CA PRO A 454 1.51 16.72 -10.46
C PRO A 454 1.46 15.28 -9.94
N LYS A 455 0.28 14.70 -9.85
CA LYS A 455 0.11 13.28 -9.51
C LYS A 455 0.88 12.40 -10.48
N LEU A 456 1.86 11.64 -9.98
CA LEU A 456 2.70 10.73 -10.75
C LEU A 456 2.21 9.29 -10.65
N LEU A 457 2.39 8.50 -11.71
CA LEU A 457 2.15 7.07 -11.71
C LEU A 457 3.29 6.35 -10.99
N THR A 458 3.04 5.97 -9.73
CA THR A 458 3.98 5.29 -8.83
C THR A 458 3.26 4.20 -8.06
N ASP A 459 3.97 3.43 -7.23
CA ASP A 459 3.36 2.44 -6.32
C ASP A 459 2.21 3.04 -5.50
N GLN A 460 2.37 4.27 -4.99
CA GLN A 460 1.38 4.92 -4.12
C GLN A 460 0.09 5.33 -4.85
N THR A 461 0.16 5.59 -6.13
CA THR A 461 -0.99 5.97 -6.97
C THR A 461 -1.52 4.81 -7.82
N ASN A 462 -0.94 3.62 -7.67
CA ASN A 462 -1.29 2.43 -8.45
C ASN A 462 -2.62 1.79 -8.00
N THR A 463 -3.67 2.57 -8.00
CA THR A 463 -5.06 2.14 -7.85
C THR A 463 -5.84 2.53 -9.10
N THR A 464 -7.00 1.92 -9.35
CA THR A 464 -7.82 2.24 -10.54
C THR A 464 -8.12 3.74 -10.65
N VAL A 465 -8.47 4.40 -9.55
CA VAL A 465 -8.72 5.85 -9.53
C VAL A 465 -7.41 6.65 -9.51
N GLY A 466 -6.41 6.17 -8.79
CA GLY A 466 -5.11 6.84 -8.65
C GLY A 466 -4.36 6.96 -9.98
N ARG A 467 -4.49 5.96 -10.86
CA ARG A 467 -3.86 5.95 -12.20
C ARG A 467 -4.49 6.97 -13.17
N GLN A 468 -5.76 7.32 -12.98
CA GLN A 468 -6.46 8.25 -13.86
C GLN A 468 -5.84 9.65 -13.81
N GLY A 469 -5.35 10.14 -14.95
CA GLY A 469 -4.68 11.43 -15.07
C GLY A 469 -3.34 11.54 -14.33
N ALA A 470 -2.74 10.41 -13.91
CA ALA A 470 -1.39 10.41 -13.38
C ALA A 470 -0.36 10.53 -14.51
N MET A 471 0.62 11.41 -14.34
CA MET A 471 1.73 11.58 -15.25
C MET A 471 2.73 10.43 -15.12
N GLU A 472 3.29 9.97 -16.22
CA GLU A 472 4.37 9.00 -16.21
C GLU A 472 5.64 9.60 -15.57
N VAL A 473 6.36 8.81 -14.76
CA VAL A 473 7.55 9.29 -14.06
C VAL A 473 8.70 9.62 -15.00
N GLU A 474 8.75 8.99 -16.17
CA GLU A 474 9.75 9.24 -17.21
C GLU A 474 9.66 10.67 -17.77
N GLN A 475 8.45 11.20 -17.94
CA GLN A 475 8.25 12.57 -18.41
C GLN A 475 8.82 13.58 -17.39
N ALA A 476 8.50 13.40 -16.12
CA ALA A 476 9.04 14.25 -15.07
C ALA A 476 10.57 14.13 -14.97
N ALA A 477 11.14 12.92 -15.02
CA ALA A 477 12.57 12.68 -14.95
C ALA A 477 13.32 13.29 -16.16
N ALA A 478 12.82 13.10 -17.37
CA ALA A 478 13.39 13.69 -18.58
C ALA A 478 13.40 15.22 -18.51
N SER A 479 12.31 15.84 -18.03
CA SER A 479 12.21 17.29 -17.84
C SER A 479 13.21 17.80 -16.82
N ILE A 480 13.33 17.12 -15.64
CA ILE A 480 14.29 17.48 -14.57
C ILE A 480 15.73 17.43 -15.09
N VAL A 481 16.12 16.29 -15.68
CA VAL A 481 17.50 16.10 -16.15
C VAL A 481 17.80 16.98 -17.35
N GLY A 482 16.85 17.16 -18.29
CA GLY A 482 16.98 18.10 -19.40
C GLY A 482 17.12 19.55 -18.97
N HIS A 483 16.57 19.94 -17.81
CA HIS A 483 16.73 21.27 -17.24
C HIS A 483 18.19 21.54 -16.79
N LEU A 484 18.89 20.52 -16.29
CA LEU A 484 20.29 20.68 -15.83
C LEU A 484 21.24 21.13 -16.93
N HIS A 485 20.91 20.84 -18.20
CA HIS A 485 21.72 21.24 -19.36
C HIS A 485 21.50 22.70 -19.78
N ARG A 486 20.28 23.22 -19.59
CA ARG A 486 19.83 24.49 -20.18
C ARG A 486 19.89 25.67 -19.23
N ALA A 487 19.89 25.40 -17.93
CA ALA A 487 19.76 26.47 -16.96
C ALA A 487 21.04 27.29 -16.80
N SER A 488 20.91 28.61 -17.03
CA SER A 488 21.93 29.57 -16.65
C SER A 488 22.08 29.65 -15.12
N PRO A 489 23.27 29.96 -14.59
CA PRO A 489 23.44 30.22 -13.18
C PRO A 489 22.48 31.31 -12.70
N SER A 490 21.63 31.00 -11.72
CA SER A 490 20.77 31.98 -11.06
C SER A 490 20.96 31.84 -9.56
N PRO A 491 21.12 32.95 -8.82
CA PRO A 491 21.20 32.90 -7.37
C PRO A 491 19.85 32.65 -6.69
N ALA A 492 18.76 32.70 -7.46
CA ALA A 492 17.41 32.43 -6.96
C ALA A 492 17.06 30.95 -7.10
N VAL A 493 16.20 30.46 -6.21
CA VAL A 493 15.61 29.12 -6.33
C VAL A 493 14.74 29.07 -7.61
N GLN A 494 15.00 28.07 -8.43
CA GLN A 494 14.17 27.80 -9.60
C GLN A 494 13.04 26.85 -9.20
N ILE A 495 11.83 27.07 -9.72
CA ILE A 495 10.67 26.23 -9.46
C ILE A 495 10.24 25.62 -10.81
N MET A 496 10.10 24.29 -10.85
CA MET A 496 9.59 23.54 -11.99
C MET A 496 8.21 23.00 -11.69
N GLU A 497 7.21 23.44 -12.43
CA GLU A 497 5.80 23.01 -12.34
C GLU A 497 5.28 22.47 -13.70
N THR A 498 6.02 22.65 -14.77
CA THR A 498 5.69 22.16 -16.13
C THR A 498 6.72 21.12 -16.58
N PHE A 499 6.23 20.04 -17.22
CA PHE A 499 6.99 18.83 -17.55
C PHE A 499 6.81 18.41 -19.01
#